data_9d0abaf899434366374d72b63675c54c
#
_entry.id   9d0abaf899434366374d72b63675c54c
#
_cell.length_a   1.000
_cell.length_b   1.000
_cell.length_c   1.000
_cell.angle_alpha   90.00
_cell.angle_beta   90.00
_cell.angle_gamma   90.00
#
_symmetry.space_group_name_H-M   'P 1'
#
loop_
_entity.id
_entity.type
_entity.pdbx_description
1 polymer ?
#
loop_
_entity_poly.entity_id
_entity_poly.type
_entity_poly.pdbx_seq_one_letter_code
_entity_poly.pdbx_strand_id
1 'polypeptide(L)'
;MDDGRAVGPCADRGPLSPRRRRRVPAVAVSPPGALHFVSNVLVLLVLAPQERHFSPGGYWLFLLAGVALALGVGYAVLVAYSPAANVAVYGISGLGYALGGFALARAISNPTDRSELDLFAAVIGVSSVLTVALNLVTTLPQTPAAVNGGHVSGLVYGLVIGALWRGRRTAPEAADTP
;
A
#
# COMPACT_ATOMS: atom_id res chain seq x y z
N MET A 1 15.48 -4.55 81.92
CA MET A 1 16.03 -4.48 80.53
C MET A 1 14.93 -4.93 79.64
N ASP A 2 14.21 -3.94 79.06
CA ASP A 2 12.96 -4.14 78.35
C ASP A 2 13.21 -3.82 76.87
N ASP A 3 13.27 -4.88 76.08
CA ASP A 3 13.53 -4.82 74.65
C ASP A 3 12.24 -4.50 73.87
N GLY A 4 11.88 -3.21 73.81
CA GLY A 4 10.78 -2.73 73.00
C GLY A 4 11.03 -2.84 71.48
N ARG A 5 10.67 -4.01 70.87
CA ARG A 5 10.61 -4.12 69.41
C ARG A 5 9.37 -3.39 68.91
N ALA A 6 9.57 -2.22 68.34
CA ALA A 6 8.57 -1.51 67.58
C ALA A 6 8.17 -2.32 66.34
N VAL A 7 6.93 -2.78 66.27
CA VAL A 7 6.32 -3.38 65.09
C VAL A 7 6.01 -2.22 64.14
N GLY A 8 6.74 -2.16 63.01
CA GLY A 8 6.49 -1.16 61.98
C GLY A 8 5.11 -1.37 61.30
N PRO A 9 4.45 -0.31 60.87
CA PRO A 9 3.15 -0.38 60.29
C PRO A 9 3.19 -1.15 58.94
N CYS A 10 2.25 -2.11 58.78
CA CYS A 10 2.01 -2.81 57.53
C CYS A 10 1.78 -1.78 56.41
N ALA A 11 2.63 -1.78 55.41
CA ALA A 11 2.41 -1.02 54.19
C ALA A 11 1.09 -1.44 53.56
N ASP A 12 0.12 -0.55 53.61
CA ASP A 12 -1.18 -0.65 52.95
C ASP A 12 -0.92 -0.81 51.45
N ARG A 13 -1.11 -2.03 50.93
CA ARG A 13 -1.11 -2.27 49.50
C ARG A 13 -2.39 -1.69 48.93
N GLY A 14 -2.31 -0.43 48.53
CA GLY A 14 -3.38 0.26 47.83
C GLY A 14 -3.98 -0.62 46.73
N PRO A 15 -5.27 -0.48 46.45
CA PRO A 15 -5.98 -1.31 45.48
C PRO A 15 -5.27 -1.29 44.14
N LEU A 16 -4.97 -2.50 43.61
CA LEU A 16 -4.36 -2.70 42.30
C LEU A 16 -5.15 -1.87 41.28
N SER A 17 -4.53 -0.83 40.79
CA SER A 17 -5.10 0.02 39.74
C SER A 17 -5.69 -0.89 38.65
N PRO A 18 -6.98 -0.74 38.29
CA PRO A 18 -7.59 -1.57 37.27
C PRO A 18 -6.76 -1.42 36.01
N ARG A 19 -6.15 -2.53 35.57
CA ARG A 19 -5.40 -2.61 34.30
C ARG A 19 -6.23 -1.87 33.27
N ARG A 20 -5.79 -0.68 32.88
CA ARG A 20 -6.37 0.07 31.78
C ARG A 20 -6.42 -0.92 30.61
N ARG A 21 -7.57 -1.54 30.41
CA ARG A 21 -7.84 -2.28 29.17
C ARG A 21 -7.54 -1.28 28.08
N ARG A 22 -6.40 -1.45 27.41
CA ARG A 22 -6.11 -0.70 26.21
C ARG A 22 -7.29 -0.96 25.30
N ARG A 23 -8.18 0.01 25.21
CA ARG A 23 -9.22 0.01 24.20
C ARG A 23 -8.44 0.01 22.90
N VAL A 24 -8.39 -1.14 22.25
CA VAL A 24 -8.05 -1.19 20.83
C VAL A 24 -9.05 -0.23 20.22
N PRO A 25 -8.62 0.92 19.68
CA PRO A 25 -9.58 1.78 19.00
C PRO A 25 -10.21 0.87 17.97
N ALA A 26 -11.51 0.61 18.10
CA ALA A 26 -12.26 0.04 17.01
C ALA A 26 -11.84 0.92 15.83
N VAL A 27 -11.23 0.33 14.79
CA VAL A 27 -11.00 1.00 13.53
C VAL A 27 -12.42 1.20 13.02
N ALA A 28 -13.05 2.23 13.57
CA ALA A 28 -14.35 2.64 13.15
C ALA A 28 -14.17 2.93 11.66
N VAL A 29 -15.05 2.38 10.85
CA VAL A 29 -15.27 2.81 9.49
C VAL A 29 -15.67 4.27 9.61
N SER A 30 -14.68 5.13 9.84
CA SER A 30 -14.89 6.56 9.88
C SER A 30 -15.28 7.02 8.48
N PRO A 31 -16.11 8.04 8.32
CA PRO A 31 -16.45 8.57 6.98
C PRO A 31 -15.25 8.78 6.07
N PRO A 32 -14.08 9.26 6.55
CA PRO A 32 -12.84 9.29 5.76
C PRO A 32 -12.38 7.90 5.31
N GLY A 33 -12.61 6.86 6.11
CA GLY A 33 -12.25 5.48 5.76
C GLY A 33 -13.11 4.89 4.65
N ALA A 34 -14.42 5.13 4.68
CA ALA A 34 -15.34 4.65 3.65
C ALA A 34 -15.05 5.34 2.29
N LEU A 35 -14.86 6.65 2.28
CA LEU A 35 -14.53 7.40 1.06
C LEU A 35 -13.18 6.96 0.50
N HIS A 36 -12.19 6.76 1.35
CA HIS A 36 -10.89 6.25 0.94
C HIS A 36 -10.98 4.84 0.35
N PHE A 37 -11.77 3.95 0.95
CA PHE A 37 -12.02 2.61 0.42
C PHE A 37 -12.68 2.67 -0.96
N VAL A 38 -13.75 3.44 -1.09
CA VAL A 38 -14.47 3.62 -2.38
C VAL A 38 -13.54 4.18 -3.45
N SER A 39 -12.74 5.21 -3.14
CA SER A 39 -11.80 5.78 -4.10
C SER A 39 -10.75 4.75 -4.56
N ASN A 40 -10.22 3.93 -3.66
CA ASN A 40 -9.29 2.86 -4.03
C ASN A 40 -9.95 1.82 -4.94
N VAL A 41 -11.19 1.40 -4.63
CA VAL A 41 -11.94 0.46 -5.48
C VAL A 41 -12.16 1.06 -6.87
N LEU A 42 -12.55 2.33 -6.97
CA LEU A 42 -12.73 3.01 -8.25
C LEU A 42 -11.42 3.05 -9.06
N VAL A 43 -10.29 3.39 -8.42
CA VAL A 43 -8.97 3.37 -9.08
C VAL A 43 -8.65 1.96 -9.61
N LEU A 44 -8.90 0.92 -8.81
CA LEU A 44 -8.66 -0.46 -9.24
C LEU A 44 -9.57 -0.87 -10.41
N LEU A 45 -10.83 -0.48 -10.40
CA LEU A 45 -11.77 -0.74 -11.51
C LEU A 45 -11.31 -0.05 -12.80
N VAL A 46 -10.86 1.21 -12.70
CA VAL A 46 -10.35 1.96 -13.85
C VAL A 46 -9.05 1.34 -14.40
N LEU A 47 -8.22 0.78 -13.52
CA LEU A 47 -6.95 0.16 -13.90
C LEU A 47 -7.10 -1.35 -14.24
N ALA A 48 -8.27 -1.96 -13.99
CA ALA A 48 -8.53 -3.37 -14.28
C ALA A 48 -8.21 -3.75 -15.74
N PRO A 49 -8.49 -2.93 -16.77
CA PRO A 49 -8.14 -3.26 -18.15
C PRO A 49 -6.66 -3.53 -18.42
N GLN A 50 -5.78 -3.22 -17.47
CA GLN A 50 -4.35 -3.58 -17.57
C GLN A 50 -4.13 -5.09 -17.54
N GLU A 51 -5.09 -5.89 -17.06
CA GLU A 51 -5.05 -7.35 -17.08
C GLU A 51 -4.80 -7.93 -18.48
N ARG A 52 -5.27 -7.26 -19.52
CA ARG A 52 -5.10 -7.68 -20.92
C ARG A 52 -3.63 -7.84 -21.34
N HIS A 53 -2.71 -7.21 -20.62
CA HIS A 53 -1.29 -7.29 -20.89
C HIS A 53 -0.63 -8.53 -20.26
N PHE A 54 -1.32 -9.23 -19.39
CA PHE A 54 -0.84 -10.40 -18.67
C PHE A 54 -1.48 -11.69 -19.16
N SER A 55 -0.85 -12.83 -18.86
CA SER A 55 -1.61 -14.07 -18.76
C SER A 55 -2.43 -14.07 -17.48
N PRO A 56 -3.54 -14.83 -17.40
CA PRO A 56 -4.34 -14.85 -16.17
C PRO A 56 -3.53 -15.13 -14.89
N GLY A 57 -2.66 -16.14 -14.94
CA GLY A 57 -1.78 -16.46 -13.82
C GLY A 57 -0.74 -15.37 -13.55
N GLY A 58 -0.19 -14.73 -14.59
CA GLY A 58 0.74 -13.61 -14.48
C GLY A 58 0.10 -12.38 -13.84
N TYR A 59 -1.16 -12.10 -14.17
CA TYR A 59 -1.89 -11.00 -13.55
C TYR A 59 -2.10 -11.22 -12.05
N TRP A 60 -2.57 -12.41 -11.67
CA TRP A 60 -2.73 -12.75 -10.25
C TRP A 60 -1.41 -12.70 -9.50
N LEU A 61 -0.33 -13.20 -10.09
CA LEU A 61 1.00 -13.11 -9.50
C LEU A 61 1.43 -11.65 -9.30
N PHE A 62 1.20 -10.80 -10.31
CA PHE A 62 1.48 -9.36 -10.22
C PHE A 62 0.70 -8.71 -9.06
N LEU A 63 -0.61 -8.98 -8.96
CA LEU A 63 -1.45 -8.42 -7.91
C LEU A 63 -1.00 -8.88 -6.50
N LEU A 64 -0.80 -10.18 -6.33
CA LEU A 64 -0.40 -10.76 -5.04
C LEU A 64 0.98 -10.27 -4.60
N ALA A 65 1.94 -10.23 -5.52
CA ALA A 65 3.28 -9.70 -5.22
C ALA A 65 3.24 -8.21 -4.89
N GLY A 66 2.45 -7.42 -5.61
CA GLY A 66 2.26 -6.00 -5.35
C GLY A 66 1.67 -5.73 -3.96
N VAL A 67 0.62 -6.48 -3.59
CA VAL A 67 0.02 -6.39 -2.24
C VAL A 67 1.02 -6.83 -1.17
N ALA A 68 1.68 -7.96 -1.35
CA ALA A 68 2.64 -8.48 -0.38
C ALA A 68 3.80 -7.50 -0.16
N LEU A 69 4.31 -6.89 -1.24
CA LEU A 69 5.39 -5.90 -1.16
C LEU A 69 4.92 -4.62 -0.45
N ALA A 70 3.76 -4.09 -0.82
CA ALA A 70 3.22 -2.88 -0.21
C ALA A 70 2.95 -3.06 1.29
N LEU A 71 2.36 -4.20 1.68
CA LEU A 71 2.12 -4.54 3.09
C LEU A 71 3.45 -4.79 3.83
N GLY A 72 4.36 -5.55 3.24
CA GLY A 72 5.64 -5.91 3.85
C GLY A 72 6.51 -4.68 4.12
N VAL A 73 6.66 -3.79 3.13
CA VAL A 73 7.41 -2.54 3.30
C VAL A 73 6.71 -1.60 4.26
N GLY A 74 5.38 -1.44 4.14
CA GLY A 74 4.60 -0.63 5.07
C GLY A 74 4.77 -1.12 6.52
N TYR A 75 4.70 -2.42 6.74
CA TYR A 75 4.91 -3.03 8.06
C TYR A 75 6.34 -2.84 8.57
N ALA A 76 7.35 -3.06 7.71
CA ALA A 76 8.75 -2.86 8.09
C ALA A 76 9.03 -1.41 8.51
N VAL A 77 8.48 -0.44 7.78
CA VAL A 77 8.56 0.99 8.13
C VAL A 77 7.84 1.27 9.44
N LEU A 78 6.65 0.68 9.66
CA LEU A 78 5.92 0.83 10.92
C LEU A 78 6.74 0.35 12.11
N VAL A 79 7.32 -0.85 12.02
CA VAL A 79 8.15 -1.43 13.09
C VAL A 79 9.38 -0.57 13.36
N ALA A 80 10.02 -0.04 12.31
CA ALA A 80 11.23 0.76 12.43
C ALA A 80 11.00 2.13 13.07
N TYR A 81 9.88 2.80 12.73
CA TYR A 81 9.67 4.21 13.12
C TYR A 81 8.58 4.43 14.15
N SER A 82 7.69 3.46 14.37
CA SER A 82 6.55 3.62 15.28
C SER A 82 6.15 2.29 15.94
N PRO A 83 7.05 1.61 16.65
CA PRO A 83 6.78 0.24 17.16
C PRO A 83 5.65 0.20 18.19
N ALA A 84 5.30 1.34 18.81
CA ALA A 84 4.20 1.44 19.78
C ALA A 84 2.86 1.87 19.15
N ALA A 85 2.83 2.18 17.88
CA ALA A 85 1.62 2.65 17.21
C ALA A 85 0.74 1.45 16.81
N ASN A 86 -0.53 1.46 17.26
CA ASN A 86 -1.56 0.55 16.75
C ASN A 86 -2.05 1.08 15.38
N VAL A 87 -1.21 1.00 14.34
CA VAL A 87 -1.55 1.44 13.00
C VAL A 87 -1.85 0.21 12.15
N ALA A 88 -3.00 0.18 11.51
CA ALA A 88 -3.31 -0.82 10.51
C ALA A 88 -2.71 -0.38 9.16
N VAL A 89 -1.96 -1.25 8.52
CA VAL A 89 -1.45 -1.05 7.16
C VAL A 89 -2.42 -1.71 6.19
N TYR A 90 -2.97 -0.92 5.26
CA TYR A 90 -3.91 -1.42 4.26
C TYR A 90 -3.21 -1.53 2.90
N GLY A 91 -3.16 -2.74 2.33
CA GLY A 91 -2.43 -3.01 1.09
C GLY A 91 -3.14 -2.58 -0.20
N ILE A 92 -4.46 -2.36 -0.16
CA ILE A 92 -5.25 -2.12 -1.37
C ILE A 92 -4.85 -0.84 -2.12
N SER A 93 -4.49 0.22 -1.40
CA SER A 93 -3.99 1.45 -2.03
C SER A 93 -2.63 1.25 -2.70
N GLY A 94 -1.73 0.49 -2.07
CA GLY A 94 -0.44 0.13 -2.66
C GLY A 94 -0.60 -0.60 -3.99
N LEU A 95 -1.64 -1.42 -4.14
CA LEU A 95 -1.98 -2.08 -5.41
C LEU A 95 -2.41 -1.07 -6.49
N GLY A 96 -3.20 -0.06 -6.14
CA GLY A 96 -3.54 1.02 -7.07
C GLY A 96 -2.29 1.74 -7.58
N TYR A 97 -1.33 2.02 -6.70
CA TYR A 97 -0.03 2.59 -7.08
C TYR A 97 0.80 1.64 -7.97
N ALA A 98 0.76 0.32 -7.71
CA ALA A 98 1.44 -0.67 -8.53
C ALA A 98 0.87 -0.72 -9.96
N LEU A 99 -0.45 -0.78 -10.10
CA LEU A 99 -1.11 -0.77 -11.41
C LEU A 99 -0.88 0.55 -12.15
N GLY A 100 -0.97 1.70 -11.47
CA GLY A 100 -0.67 3.01 -12.04
C GLY A 100 0.78 3.12 -12.51
N GLY A 101 1.73 2.67 -11.70
CA GLY A 101 3.15 2.62 -12.05
C GLY A 101 3.42 1.72 -13.27
N PHE A 102 2.79 0.53 -13.31
CA PHE A 102 2.88 -0.38 -14.46
C PHE A 102 2.37 0.28 -15.74
N ALA A 103 1.18 0.87 -15.70
CA ALA A 103 0.57 1.53 -16.86
C ALA A 103 1.44 2.68 -17.38
N LEU A 104 1.99 3.51 -16.47
CA LEU A 104 2.87 4.62 -16.82
C LEU A 104 4.16 4.13 -17.48
N ALA A 105 4.85 3.19 -16.84
CA ALA A 105 6.12 2.69 -17.37
C ALA A 105 5.94 1.99 -18.71
N ARG A 106 4.87 1.20 -18.86
CA ARG A 106 4.54 0.57 -20.12
C ARG A 106 4.22 1.59 -21.22
N ALA A 107 3.45 2.62 -20.90
CA ALA A 107 3.13 3.68 -21.84
C ALA A 107 4.39 4.44 -22.32
N ILE A 108 5.39 4.59 -21.48
CA ILE A 108 6.68 5.21 -21.86
C ILE A 108 7.51 4.24 -22.71
N SER A 109 7.59 2.97 -22.30
CA SER A 109 8.45 1.98 -22.96
C SER A 109 7.92 1.50 -24.31
N ASN A 110 6.60 1.58 -24.56
CA ASN A 110 5.95 1.11 -25.77
C ASN A 110 5.06 2.20 -26.40
N PRO A 111 5.64 3.28 -26.94
CA PRO A 111 4.88 4.43 -27.40
C PRO A 111 3.98 4.14 -28.62
N THR A 112 4.28 3.13 -29.40
CA THR A 112 3.56 2.78 -30.64
C THR A 112 2.42 1.80 -30.41
N ASP A 113 2.38 1.11 -29.26
CA ASP A 113 1.39 0.09 -28.92
C ASP A 113 0.52 0.54 -27.73
N ARG A 114 -0.11 1.71 -27.88
CA ARG A 114 -0.96 2.31 -26.84
C ARG A 114 -2.39 2.43 -27.33
N SER A 115 -3.31 1.93 -26.54
CA SER A 115 -4.73 2.27 -26.70
C SER A 115 -5.07 3.53 -25.89
N GLU A 116 -6.24 4.09 -26.12
CA GLU A 116 -6.76 5.20 -25.29
C GLU A 116 -6.86 4.81 -23.82
N LEU A 117 -7.22 3.57 -23.52
CA LEU A 117 -7.25 3.05 -22.15
C LEU A 117 -5.86 3.00 -21.51
N ASP A 118 -4.79 2.70 -22.28
CA ASP A 118 -3.42 2.74 -21.77
C ASP A 118 -2.99 4.17 -21.46
N LEU A 119 -3.35 5.11 -22.30
CA LEU A 119 -3.08 6.53 -22.05
C LEU A 119 -3.81 7.03 -20.82
N PHE A 120 -5.08 6.67 -20.66
CA PHE A 120 -5.84 7.04 -19.49
C PHE A 120 -5.26 6.43 -18.22
N ALA A 121 -4.90 5.15 -18.26
CA ALA A 121 -4.22 4.48 -17.13
C ALA A 121 -2.85 5.11 -16.82
N ALA A 122 -2.11 5.57 -17.84
CA ALA A 122 -0.85 6.27 -17.66
C ALA A 122 -1.04 7.64 -16.97
N VAL A 123 -2.12 8.37 -17.25
CA VAL A 123 -2.48 9.60 -16.54
C VAL A 123 -2.70 9.33 -15.04
N ILE A 124 -3.37 8.22 -14.69
CA ILE A 124 -3.50 7.79 -13.29
C ILE A 124 -2.12 7.47 -12.70
N GLY A 125 -1.24 6.85 -13.49
CA GLY A 125 0.14 6.58 -13.09
C GLY A 125 0.92 7.86 -12.79
N VAL A 126 0.82 8.88 -13.64
CA VAL A 126 1.41 10.21 -13.38
C VAL A 126 0.85 10.82 -12.09
N SER A 127 -0.48 10.77 -11.91
CA SER A 127 -1.13 11.25 -10.68
C SER A 127 -0.61 10.51 -9.44
N SER A 128 -0.35 9.19 -9.56
CA SER A 128 0.23 8.38 -8.49
C SER A 128 1.64 8.85 -8.12
N VAL A 129 2.49 9.12 -9.12
CA VAL A 129 3.84 9.67 -8.91
C VAL A 129 3.78 11.02 -8.20
N LEU A 130 2.93 11.92 -8.70
CA LEU A 130 2.76 13.26 -8.12
C LEU A 130 2.25 13.18 -6.68
N THR A 131 1.29 12.30 -6.40
CA THR A 131 0.75 12.11 -5.05
C THR A 131 1.82 11.60 -4.10
N VAL A 132 2.61 10.61 -4.51
CA VAL A 132 3.73 10.12 -3.69
C VAL A 132 4.76 11.23 -3.45
N ALA A 133 5.17 11.93 -4.49
CA ALA A 133 6.14 13.02 -4.38
C ALA A 133 5.63 14.13 -3.45
N LEU A 134 4.37 14.54 -3.62
CA LEU A 134 3.74 15.55 -2.78
C LEU A 134 3.66 15.09 -1.32
N ASN A 135 3.24 13.86 -1.07
CA ASN A 135 3.18 13.30 0.28
C ASN A 135 4.56 13.24 0.95
N LEU A 136 5.60 12.91 0.21
CA LEU A 136 6.96 12.90 0.73
C LEU A 136 7.45 14.29 1.12
N VAL A 137 7.04 15.33 0.39
CA VAL A 137 7.52 16.71 0.62
C VAL A 137 6.67 17.45 1.67
N THR A 138 5.33 17.26 1.65
CA THR A 138 4.41 18.12 2.42
C THR A 138 3.81 17.45 3.64
N THR A 139 3.62 16.13 3.63
CA THR A 139 2.82 15.42 4.64
C THR A 139 3.61 14.45 5.49
N LEU A 140 4.92 14.36 5.29
CA LEU A 140 5.79 13.48 6.09
C LEU A 140 5.55 13.54 7.61
N PRO A 141 5.28 14.72 8.22
CA PRO A 141 4.96 14.79 9.63
C PRO A 141 3.56 14.29 10.00
N GLN A 142 2.63 14.24 9.04
CA GLN A 142 1.19 14.01 9.30
C GLN A 142 0.71 12.64 8.81
N THR A 143 1.29 12.12 7.71
CA THR A 143 0.93 10.81 7.20
C THR A 143 1.83 9.75 7.82
N PRO A 144 1.30 8.66 8.38
CA PRO A 144 2.13 7.60 8.91
C PRO A 144 3.15 7.13 7.88
N ALA A 145 4.42 7.11 8.24
CA ALA A 145 5.51 6.70 7.35
C ALA A 145 5.26 5.31 6.71
N ALA A 146 4.57 4.43 7.44
CA ALA A 146 4.16 3.12 6.97
C ALA A 146 3.25 3.17 5.73
N VAL A 147 2.31 4.12 5.68
CA VAL A 147 1.40 4.30 4.53
C VAL A 147 2.20 4.76 3.32
N ASN A 148 3.07 5.74 3.49
CA ASN A 148 3.95 6.21 2.43
C ASN A 148 4.89 5.10 1.93
N GLY A 149 5.44 4.27 2.83
CA GLY A 149 6.25 3.11 2.48
C GLY A 149 5.50 2.13 1.58
N GLY A 150 4.25 1.81 1.90
CA GLY A 150 3.39 0.97 1.07
C GLY A 150 3.09 1.56 -0.31
N HIS A 151 2.81 2.86 -0.38
CA HIS A 151 2.54 3.55 -1.65
C HIS A 151 3.79 3.60 -2.56
N VAL A 152 4.93 4.01 -2.00
CA VAL A 152 6.20 4.07 -2.72
C VAL A 152 6.60 2.70 -3.25
N SER A 153 6.54 1.67 -2.41
CA SER A 153 6.94 0.32 -2.83
C SER A 153 6.01 -0.24 -3.91
N GLY A 154 4.70 -0.02 -3.80
CA GLY A 154 3.74 -0.39 -4.85
C GLY A 154 4.05 0.32 -6.16
N LEU A 155 4.25 1.64 -6.14
CA LEU A 155 4.59 2.44 -7.31
C LEU A 155 5.89 1.95 -7.98
N VAL A 156 6.96 1.79 -7.20
CA VAL A 156 8.26 1.33 -7.72
C VAL A 156 8.14 -0.06 -8.33
N TYR A 157 7.44 -0.98 -7.65
CA TYR A 157 7.18 -2.31 -8.18
C TYR A 157 6.47 -2.26 -9.54
N GLY A 158 5.40 -1.47 -9.64
CA GLY A 158 4.68 -1.30 -10.89
C GLY A 158 5.54 -0.71 -12.01
N LEU A 159 6.32 0.34 -11.71
CA LEU A 159 7.23 0.97 -12.66
C LEU A 159 8.28 -0.03 -13.18
N VAL A 160 8.88 -0.81 -12.30
CA VAL A 160 9.90 -1.82 -12.67
C VAL A 160 9.28 -2.90 -13.56
N ILE A 161 8.16 -3.48 -13.16
CA ILE A 161 7.51 -4.52 -13.96
C ILE A 161 7.05 -3.95 -15.30
N GLY A 162 6.48 -2.75 -15.32
CA GLY A 162 6.02 -2.10 -16.56
C GLY A 162 7.18 -1.77 -17.53
N ALA A 163 8.33 -1.33 -17.01
CA ALA A 163 9.52 -1.06 -17.82
C ALA A 163 10.15 -2.33 -18.38
N LEU A 164 10.14 -3.43 -17.61
CA LEU A 164 10.66 -4.73 -18.03
C LEU A 164 9.66 -5.51 -18.90
N TRP A 165 8.41 -5.04 -18.96
CA TRP A 165 7.35 -5.71 -19.68
C TRP A 165 7.62 -5.68 -21.19
N ARG A 166 8.13 -6.78 -21.70
CA ARG A 166 8.19 -7.03 -23.15
C ARG A 166 6.85 -7.64 -23.54
N GLY A 167 5.94 -6.81 -24.07
CA GLY A 167 4.64 -7.29 -24.52
C GLY A 167 4.81 -8.56 -25.34
N ARG A 168 3.86 -9.51 -25.20
CA ARG A 168 3.77 -10.61 -26.13
C ARG A 168 3.68 -9.96 -27.51
N ARG A 169 4.73 -10.02 -28.30
CA ARG A 169 4.62 -9.78 -29.73
C ARG A 169 3.60 -10.81 -30.18
N THR A 170 2.39 -10.39 -30.51
CA THR A 170 1.48 -11.22 -31.29
C THR A 170 2.32 -11.68 -32.46
N ALA A 171 2.57 -13.00 -32.53
CA ALA A 171 3.22 -13.55 -33.71
C ALA A 171 2.44 -13.01 -34.92
N PRO A 172 3.10 -12.47 -35.95
CA PRO A 172 2.40 -12.00 -37.12
C PRO A 172 1.51 -13.15 -37.53
N GLU A 173 0.20 -12.90 -37.55
CA GLU A 173 -0.79 -13.80 -38.11
C GLU A 173 -0.24 -14.23 -39.45
N ALA A 174 0.12 -15.52 -39.56
CA ALA A 174 0.67 -16.05 -40.76
C ALA A 174 -0.32 -15.65 -41.86
N ALA A 175 0.10 -14.72 -42.70
CA ALA A 175 -0.72 -14.29 -43.81
C ALA A 175 -1.11 -15.58 -44.56
N ASP A 176 -2.40 -15.95 -44.48
CA ASP A 176 -2.96 -16.99 -45.31
C ASP A 176 -2.71 -16.57 -46.76
N THR A 177 -1.62 -17.06 -47.31
CA THR A 177 -1.32 -16.97 -48.73
C THR A 177 -2.33 -17.86 -49.44
N PRO A 178 -3.14 -17.30 -50.33
CA PRO A 178 -4.14 -18.05 -51.13
C PRO A 178 -3.49 -19.08 -52.03
#